data_06af1f0f289a153edb783dfa7d6cd588
#
_entry.id   06af1f0f289a153edb783dfa7d6cd588
#
_cell.length_a   1.000
_cell.length_b   1.000
_cell.length_c   1.000
_cell.angle_alpha   90.00
_cell.angle_beta   90.00
_cell.angle_gamma   90.00
#
_symmetry.space_group_name_H-M   'P 1'
#
loop_
_entity.id
_entity.type
_entity.pdbx_description
1 polymer ?
#
loop_
_entity_poly.entity_id
_entity_poly.type
_entity_poly.pdbx_seq_one_letter_code
_entity_poly.pdbx_strand_id
1 'polypeptide(L)'
;MKIKTMQSIFMMMLFALNWACSKDEGQKFDVLAPSQLSVTVVSNQNGRVEIVAKANNANYYDFLAGDGKQTTPVEARDGKFTYVYTQAGNYTMKVRAFATAQVFTETTQTVNVSIDNSSDIPKTGYTTPETYQGYTLVWRDEFTGNALSSDWRHEIGTGNNGWGNNELQHYRAENTSVENGLLIITAKKENFSGRDYTSSRIITQGRRSFKYGRIDIRAVMPEGQGLWPALWMLGDNIGSVGWPRCGEIDISEMIGGQPTNDRTTHGTVHWDNNGTYASFGKSYTKSSGKLSEQFHVYSVIWDEKSIKWYFDDILYNTVDTTPAALSEFQERFFFIFNVAVGGNWPGSPNTSTVFPQRMAVDYVRVFQRN
;
A
#
# COMPACT_ATOMS: atom_id res chain seq x y z
N MET A 1 -61.86 41.91 66.80
CA MET A 1 -62.98 41.16 67.38
C MET A 1 -62.57 39.73 67.53
N LYS A 2 -62.51 39.29 68.76
CA LYS A 2 -62.08 37.92 69.18
C LYS A 2 -63.09 36.88 68.71
N ILE A 3 -62.68 35.73 68.26
CA ILE A 3 -63.35 34.48 68.61
C ILE A 3 -62.32 33.36 68.67
N LYS A 4 -62.41 32.66 69.74
CA LYS A 4 -61.68 31.57 70.32
C LYS A 4 -62.07 30.22 69.64
N THR A 5 -61.12 29.27 69.62
CA THR A 5 -61.16 27.86 70.16
C THR A 5 -61.88 26.85 69.33
N MET A 6 -61.30 25.72 69.10
CA MET A 6 -61.33 24.60 70.09
C MET A 6 -60.46 23.42 69.60
N GLN A 7 -59.62 22.97 70.48
CA GLN A 7 -58.87 21.74 70.31
C GLN A 7 -59.83 20.55 70.45
N SER A 8 -59.70 19.53 69.56
CA SER A 8 -60.15 18.21 69.83
C SER A 8 -58.98 17.24 69.58
N ILE A 9 -58.58 16.67 70.70
CA ILE A 9 -57.60 15.58 70.77
C ILE A 9 -58.27 14.31 70.22
N PHE A 10 -57.70 13.74 69.12
CA PHE A 10 -58.04 12.41 68.69
C PHE A 10 -56.81 11.60 68.88
N MET A 11 -56.87 10.70 69.89
CA MET A 11 -55.84 9.72 70.22
C MET A 11 -55.95 8.53 69.24
N MET A 12 -55.04 8.49 68.32
CA MET A 12 -54.96 7.42 67.34
C MET A 12 -53.91 6.38 67.77
N MET A 13 -54.40 5.24 68.16
CA MET A 13 -53.61 4.06 68.54
C MET A 13 -52.83 3.56 67.36
N LEU A 14 -51.49 3.71 67.36
CA LEU A 14 -50.61 3.07 66.38
C LEU A 14 -50.45 1.61 66.66
N PHE A 15 -51.08 0.76 65.86
CA PHE A 15 -50.70 -0.67 65.75
C PHE A 15 -49.41 -0.76 64.89
N ALA A 16 -48.28 -1.02 65.50
CA ALA A 16 -47.06 -1.37 64.81
C ALA A 16 -47.15 -2.80 64.26
N LEU A 17 -47.51 -2.95 63.00
CA LEU A 17 -47.29 -4.15 62.27
C LEU A 17 -45.78 -4.24 61.90
N ASN A 18 -45.04 -5.07 62.67
CA ASN A 18 -43.73 -5.53 62.27
C ASN A 18 -43.86 -6.49 61.08
N TRP A 19 -43.72 -5.90 59.87
CA TRP A 19 -43.47 -6.75 58.69
C TRP A 19 -41.99 -7.10 58.71
N ALA A 20 -41.70 -8.34 59.14
CA ALA A 20 -40.40 -8.95 58.95
C ALA A 20 -40.22 -9.17 57.44
N CYS A 21 -39.46 -8.27 56.81
CA CYS A 21 -38.93 -8.50 55.48
C CYS A 21 -37.90 -9.63 55.60
N SER A 22 -38.28 -10.88 55.36
CA SER A 22 -37.34 -11.97 55.13
C SER A 22 -36.54 -11.56 53.88
N LYS A 23 -35.26 -11.29 54.03
CA LYS A 23 -34.33 -11.27 52.89
C LYS A 23 -34.39 -12.66 52.27
N ASP A 24 -35.11 -12.77 51.16
CA ASP A 24 -34.97 -13.92 50.28
C ASP A 24 -33.52 -13.82 49.77
N GLU A 25 -32.63 -14.58 50.38
CA GLU A 25 -31.30 -14.83 49.82
C GLU A 25 -31.55 -15.66 48.57
N GLY A 26 -31.69 -14.92 47.43
CA GLY A 26 -31.89 -15.55 46.14
C GLY A 26 -30.83 -16.63 45.96
N GLN A 27 -31.30 -17.83 45.65
CA GLN A 27 -30.49 -19.01 45.43
C GLN A 27 -29.38 -18.62 44.42
N LYS A 28 -28.12 -18.56 44.87
CA LYS A 28 -26.97 -18.33 43.98
C LYS A 28 -26.83 -19.60 43.16
N PHE A 29 -27.23 -19.51 41.91
CA PHE A 29 -26.92 -20.56 40.96
C PHE A 29 -25.44 -20.41 40.55
N ASP A 30 -24.65 -21.45 40.83
CA ASP A 30 -23.29 -21.54 40.34
C ASP A 30 -23.33 -21.69 38.81
N VAL A 31 -22.89 -20.64 38.11
CA VAL A 31 -22.77 -20.66 36.65
C VAL A 31 -21.52 -21.43 36.26
N LEU A 32 -21.73 -22.59 35.60
CA LEU A 32 -20.61 -23.38 35.11
C LEU A 32 -19.88 -22.64 33.98
N ALA A 33 -18.57 -22.52 34.12
CA ALA A 33 -17.72 -21.94 33.06
C ALA A 33 -17.76 -22.83 31.80
N PRO A 34 -17.64 -22.22 30.61
CA PRO A 34 -17.46 -22.96 29.37
C PRO A 34 -16.24 -23.90 29.46
N SER A 35 -16.37 -25.09 28.88
CA SER A 35 -15.30 -26.08 28.85
C SER A 35 -15.06 -26.63 27.46
N GLN A 36 -13.90 -27.25 27.25
CA GLN A 36 -13.49 -27.84 25.97
C GLN A 36 -13.53 -26.82 24.81
N LEU A 37 -13.12 -25.56 25.06
CA LEU A 37 -13.02 -24.54 24.01
C LEU A 37 -12.01 -25.00 22.98
N SER A 38 -12.48 -25.15 21.75
CA SER A 38 -11.66 -25.44 20.56
C SER A 38 -11.87 -24.36 19.49
N VAL A 39 -10.80 -24.01 18.75
CA VAL A 39 -10.83 -23.08 17.64
C VAL A 39 -10.28 -23.79 16.42
N THR A 40 -11.02 -23.76 15.32
CA THR A 40 -10.62 -24.35 14.04
C THR A 40 -10.57 -23.27 12.98
N VAL A 41 -9.45 -23.16 12.27
CA VAL A 41 -9.35 -22.34 11.05
C VAL A 41 -9.95 -23.16 9.92
N VAL A 42 -11.09 -22.73 9.38
CA VAL A 42 -11.81 -23.42 8.30
C VAL A 42 -11.44 -22.92 6.93
N SER A 43 -10.96 -21.67 6.83
CA SER A 43 -10.44 -21.07 5.63
C SER A 43 -9.36 -20.03 5.96
N ASN A 44 -8.31 -19.98 5.14
CA ASN A 44 -7.24 -18.99 5.23
C ASN A 44 -6.71 -18.73 3.82
N GLN A 45 -7.30 -17.75 3.14
CA GLN A 45 -6.99 -17.46 1.74
C GLN A 45 -6.91 -15.95 1.51
N ASN A 46 -5.78 -15.53 0.97
CA ASN A 46 -5.53 -14.13 0.56
C ASN A 46 -5.91 -13.10 1.64
N GLY A 47 -5.45 -13.32 2.86
CA GLY A 47 -5.72 -12.45 4.01
C GLY A 47 -7.05 -12.72 4.70
N ARG A 48 -8.03 -13.39 4.07
CA ARG A 48 -9.32 -13.72 4.65
C ARG A 48 -9.20 -15.02 5.49
N VAL A 49 -9.43 -14.90 6.77
CA VAL A 49 -9.42 -16.03 7.71
C VAL A 49 -10.82 -16.25 8.26
N GLU A 50 -11.31 -17.47 8.16
CA GLU A 50 -12.56 -17.92 8.74
C GLU A 50 -12.27 -18.93 9.84
N ILE A 51 -12.86 -18.73 11.02
CA ILE A 51 -12.70 -19.63 12.16
C ILE A 51 -14.05 -20.05 12.72
N VAL A 52 -14.05 -21.22 13.33
CA VAL A 52 -15.18 -21.73 14.12
C VAL A 52 -14.67 -22.07 15.51
N ALA A 53 -15.28 -21.46 16.52
CA ALA A 53 -15.10 -21.77 17.92
C ALA A 53 -16.24 -22.65 18.43
N LYS A 54 -15.91 -23.63 19.28
CA LYS A 54 -16.89 -24.49 19.95
C LYS A 54 -16.48 -24.73 21.41
N ALA A 55 -17.45 -24.69 22.32
CA ALA A 55 -17.26 -25.02 23.73
C ALA A 55 -18.55 -25.54 24.29
N ASN A 56 -18.47 -26.39 25.38
CA ASN A 56 -19.63 -26.76 26.15
C ASN A 56 -20.03 -25.60 27.09
N ASN A 57 -21.30 -25.41 27.35
CA ASN A 57 -21.86 -24.38 28.24
C ASN A 57 -21.55 -22.93 27.80
N ALA A 58 -21.31 -22.70 26.52
CA ALA A 58 -21.12 -21.34 25.98
C ALA A 58 -22.45 -20.80 25.43
N ASN A 59 -22.78 -19.58 25.81
CA ASN A 59 -23.91 -18.82 25.27
C ASN A 59 -23.54 -17.95 24.08
N TYR A 60 -22.28 -17.48 24.03
CA TYR A 60 -21.71 -16.69 22.92
C TYR A 60 -20.18 -16.74 22.98
N TYR A 61 -19.58 -16.23 21.96
CA TYR A 61 -18.14 -16.15 21.80
C TYR A 61 -17.71 -14.75 21.41
N ASP A 62 -16.47 -14.38 21.66
CA ASP A 62 -15.83 -13.24 21.05
C ASP A 62 -14.45 -13.57 20.49
N PHE A 63 -13.98 -12.69 19.61
CA PHE A 63 -12.78 -12.89 18.83
C PHE A 63 -11.96 -11.59 18.72
N LEU A 64 -10.64 -11.73 18.87
CA LEU A 64 -9.63 -10.71 18.56
C LEU A 64 -8.61 -11.29 17.58
N ALA A 65 -8.33 -10.55 16.51
CA ALA A 65 -7.45 -10.99 15.42
C ALA A 65 -5.96 -11.00 15.77
N GLY A 66 -5.54 -10.18 16.75
CA GLY A 66 -4.14 -10.10 17.18
C GLY A 66 -3.23 -9.31 16.24
N ASP A 67 -3.77 -8.51 15.34
CA ASP A 67 -3.03 -7.68 14.39
C ASP A 67 -2.78 -6.23 14.89
N GLY A 68 -3.26 -5.91 16.09
CA GLY A 68 -3.17 -4.58 16.68
C GLY A 68 -4.11 -3.54 16.06
N LYS A 69 -4.81 -3.86 14.99
CA LYS A 69 -5.81 -2.98 14.34
C LYS A 69 -7.20 -3.19 14.92
N GLN A 70 -7.57 -4.44 15.18
CA GLN A 70 -8.79 -4.77 15.88
C GLN A 70 -8.56 -4.65 17.40
N THR A 71 -9.05 -3.56 17.99
CA THR A 71 -8.94 -3.28 19.44
C THR A 71 -10.18 -3.70 20.23
N THR A 72 -11.31 -3.88 19.55
CA THR A 72 -12.58 -4.31 20.15
C THR A 72 -12.92 -5.71 19.69
N PRO A 73 -13.21 -6.65 20.61
CA PRO A 73 -13.64 -7.99 20.24
C PRO A 73 -14.93 -7.99 19.42
N VAL A 74 -15.03 -8.89 18.46
CA VAL A 74 -16.27 -9.16 17.73
C VAL A 74 -17.00 -10.32 18.37
N GLU A 75 -18.29 -10.16 18.66
CA GLU A 75 -19.11 -11.19 19.27
C GLU A 75 -19.91 -12.00 18.25
N ALA A 76 -20.06 -13.30 18.48
CA ALA A 76 -20.91 -14.21 17.71
C ALA A 76 -21.53 -15.29 18.60
N ARG A 77 -22.81 -15.59 18.42
CA ARG A 77 -23.48 -16.65 19.17
C ARG A 77 -23.19 -18.05 18.63
N ASP A 78 -22.96 -18.16 17.34
CA ASP A 78 -22.67 -19.45 16.67
C ASP A 78 -21.17 -19.79 16.65
N GLY A 79 -20.32 -18.93 17.20
CA GLY A 79 -18.87 -19.10 17.26
C GLY A 79 -18.17 -18.99 15.91
N LYS A 80 -18.82 -18.45 14.88
CA LYS A 80 -18.22 -18.26 13.57
C LYS A 80 -17.74 -16.83 13.39
N PHE A 81 -16.49 -16.70 12.95
CA PHE A 81 -15.88 -15.41 12.70
C PHE A 81 -15.18 -15.39 11.35
N THR A 82 -15.26 -14.26 10.70
CA THR A 82 -14.46 -13.93 9.51
C THR A 82 -13.68 -12.65 9.77
N TYR A 83 -12.39 -12.68 9.50
CA TYR A 83 -11.53 -11.51 9.60
C TYR A 83 -10.65 -11.39 8.36
N VAL A 84 -10.39 -10.15 7.93
CA VAL A 84 -9.54 -9.86 6.78
C VAL A 84 -8.29 -9.14 7.26
N TYR A 85 -7.18 -9.85 7.29
CA TYR A 85 -5.86 -9.27 7.51
C TYR A 85 -5.42 -8.52 6.26
N THR A 86 -4.82 -7.36 6.44
CA THR A 86 -4.35 -6.51 5.34
C THR A 86 -2.85 -6.62 5.08
N GLN A 87 -2.16 -7.48 5.84
CA GLN A 87 -0.73 -7.78 5.71
C GLN A 87 -0.50 -9.26 5.93
N ALA A 88 0.44 -9.85 5.19
CA ALA A 88 0.91 -11.20 5.46
C ALA A 88 1.69 -11.24 6.78
N GLY A 89 1.62 -12.36 7.48
CA GLY A 89 2.33 -12.51 8.76
C GLY A 89 1.76 -13.60 9.65
N ASN A 90 2.39 -13.78 10.80
CA ASN A 90 1.91 -14.66 11.86
C ASN A 90 1.14 -13.85 12.90
N TYR A 91 -0.12 -14.18 13.09
CA TYR A 91 -1.00 -13.50 14.04
C TYR A 91 -1.47 -14.46 15.11
N THR A 92 -1.45 -14.01 16.37
CA THR A 92 -1.99 -14.77 17.50
C THR A 92 -3.40 -14.29 17.79
N MET A 93 -4.37 -15.02 17.28
CA MET A 93 -5.79 -14.77 17.54
C MET A 93 -6.14 -15.16 18.97
N LYS A 94 -7.08 -14.43 19.60
CA LYS A 94 -7.67 -14.78 20.89
C LYS A 94 -9.16 -15.01 20.71
N VAL A 95 -9.67 -16.09 21.29
CA VAL A 95 -11.10 -16.43 21.33
C VAL A 95 -11.52 -16.69 22.76
N ARG A 96 -12.64 -16.12 23.18
CA ARG A 96 -13.28 -16.38 24.47
C ARG A 96 -14.67 -16.99 24.24
N ALA A 97 -15.00 -17.96 25.08
CA ALA A 97 -16.34 -18.53 25.15
C ALA A 97 -16.97 -18.13 26.47
N PHE A 98 -18.18 -17.65 26.47
CA PHE A 98 -18.87 -17.04 27.60
C PHE A 98 -20.11 -17.84 28.00
N ALA A 99 -20.22 -18.16 29.29
CA ALA A 99 -21.49 -18.55 29.91
C ALA A 99 -22.27 -17.30 30.37
N THR A 100 -21.58 -16.30 30.93
CA THR A 100 -22.08 -14.95 31.24
C THR A 100 -20.95 -13.95 30.96
N ALA A 101 -21.22 -12.64 31.03
CA ALA A 101 -20.20 -11.61 30.82
C ALA A 101 -18.99 -11.72 31.78
N GLN A 102 -19.16 -12.36 32.95
CA GLN A 102 -18.11 -12.49 33.96
C GLN A 102 -17.54 -13.92 34.02
N VAL A 103 -18.22 -14.91 33.42
CA VAL A 103 -17.83 -16.33 33.48
C VAL A 103 -17.52 -16.81 32.08
N PHE A 104 -16.23 -16.92 31.76
CA PHE A 104 -15.74 -17.30 30.44
C PHE A 104 -14.48 -18.17 30.53
N THR A 105 -14.13 -18.80 29.43
CA THR A 105 -12.82 -19.42 29.18
C THR A 105 -12.21 -18.84 27.88
N GLU A 106 -10.90 -18.81 27.81
CA GLU A 106 -10.20 -18.25 26.61
C GLU A 106 -9.13 -19.21 26.10
N THR A 107 -8.83 -19.08 24.82
CA THR A 107 -7.70 -19.73 24.16
C THR A 107 -7.10 -18.81 23.11
N THR A 108 -5.87 -19.08 22.73
CA THR A 108 -5.19 -18.40 21.63
C THR A 108 -4.79 -19.40 20.55
N GLN A 109 -4.78 -18.96 19.31
CA GLN A 109 -4.29 -19.75 18.19
C GLN A 109 -3.49 -18.87 17.23
N THR A 110 -2.32 -19.35 16.82
CA THR A 110 -1.54 -18.67 15.79
C THR A 110 -2.04 -19.08 14.39
N VAL A 111 -2.20 -18.10 13.51
CA VAL A 111 -2.47 -18.29 12.09
C VAL A 111 -1.37 -17.63 11.28
N ASN A 112 -0.86 -18.35 10.27
CA ASN A 112 0.03 -17.77 9.27
C ASN A 112 -0.83 -17.28 8.11
N VAL A 113 -0.87 -15.97 7.90
CA VAL A 113 -1.66 -15.31 6.85
C VAL A 113 -0.76 -15.03 5.66
N SER A 114 -1.17 -15.51 4.49
CA SER A 114 -0.57 -15.15 3.21
C SER A 114 -1.50 -14.21 2.43
N ILE A 115 -0.90 -13.25 1.73
CA ILE A 115 -1.62 -12.34 0.84
C ILE A 115 -0.91 -12.40 -0.52
N ASP A 116 -1.67 -12.76 -1.55
CA ASP A 116 -1.20 -12.70 -2.93
C ASP A 116 -1.52 -11.31 -3.49
N ASN A 117 -0.53 -10.45 -3.50
CA ASN A 117 -0.67 -9.09 -4.03
C ASN A 117 -0.72 -9.05 -5.56
N SER A 118 -0.45 -10.16 -6.22
CA SER A 118 -0.49 -10.29 -7.69
C SER A 118 -1.84 -10.76 -8.22
N SER A 119 -2.79 -11.15 -7.36
CA SER A 119 -4.06 -11.78 -7.76
C SER A 119 -4.88 -10.94 -8.73
N ASP A 120 -4.83 -9.61 -8.58
CA ASP A 120 -5.60 -8.66 -9.40
C ASP A 120 -4.76 -8.04 -10.53
N ILE A 121 -3.49 -8.46 -10.68
CA ILE A 121 -2.59 -7.94 -11.70
C ILE A 121 -2.84 -8.67 -13.02
N PRO A 122 -3.01 -7.96 -14.15
CA PRO A 122 -3.13 -8.57 -15.47
C PRO A 122 -1.96 -9.50 -15.78
N LYS A 123 -2.18 -10.54 -16.54
CA LYS A 123 -1.13 -11.50 -16.95
C LYS A 123 -0.71 -11.33 -18.39
N THR A 124 -1.39 -10.51 -19.16
CA THR A 124 -1.18 -10.29 -20.59
C THR A 124 -0.68 -8.87 -20.87
N GLY A 125 -0.21 -8.63 -22.07
CA GLY A 125 0.23 -7.32 -22.53
C GLY A 125 1.42 -7.40 -23.47
N TYR A 126 1.96 -6.23 -23.81
CA TYR A 126 3.09 -6.12 -24.72
C TYR A 126 4.38 -6.67 -24.09
N THR A 127 5.27 -7.22 -24.92
CA THR A 127 6.59 -7.73 -24.51
C THR A 127 7.65 -7.33 -25.52
N THR A 128 8.90 -7.21 -25.08
CA THR A 128 10.06 -7.00 -25.94
C THR A 128 10.99 -8.22 -25.94
N PRO A 129 11.78 -8.41 -27.00
CA PRO A 129 12.73 -9.52 -27.07
C PRO A 129 13.84 -9.38 -26.01
N GLU A 130 14.50 -10.50 -25.71
CA GLU A 130 15.67 -10.52 -24.82
C GLU A 130 16.99 -10.17 -25.51
N THR A 131 16.97 -9.96 -26.81
CA THR A 131 18.17 -9.66 -27.63
C THR A 131 17.84 -8.66 -28.71
N TYR A 132 18.78 -7.75 -28.98
CA TYR A 132 18.72 -6.80 -30.08
C TYR A 132 20.00 -6.84 -30.88
N GLN A 133 19.89 -6.78 -32.21
CA GLN A 133 21.07 -6.74 -33.08
C GLN A 133 21.93 -5.51 -32.76
N GLY A 134 23.24 -5.72 -32.55
CA GLY A 134 24.19 -4.65 -32.22
C GLY A 134 24.14 -4.18 -30.75
N TYR A 135 23.43 -4.92 -29.88
CA TYR A 135 23.38 -4.65 -28.45
C TYR A 135 23.72 -5.92 -27.65
N THR A 136 24.32 -5.71 -26.50
CA THR A 136 24.55 -6.73 -25.46
C THR A 136 23.68 -6.41 -24.25
N LEU A 137 22.94 -7.39 -23.73
CA LEU A 137 22.25 -7.32 -22.44
C LEU A 137 23.30 -7.24 -21.33
N VAL A 138 23.41 -6.09 -20.66
CA VAL A 138 24.44 -5.85 -19.62
C VAL A 138 23.89 -5.97 -18.21
N TRP A 139 22.58 -5.83 -18.03
CA TRP A 139 21.90 -6.02 -16.76
C TRP A 139 20.41 -6.29 -16.98
N ARG A 140 19.84 -7.08 -16.09
CA ARG A 140 18.40 -7.29 -15.99
C ARG A 140 17.97 -7.65 -14.58
N ASP A 141 16.71 -7.34 -14.26
CA ASP A 141 15.99 -7.93 -13.15
C ASP A 141 14.63 -8.40 -13.67
N GLU A 142 14.38 -9.71 -13.60
CA GLU A 142 13.14 -10.39 -14.02
C GLU A 142 12.28 -10.73 -12.80
N PHE A 143 12.64 -10.26 -11.62
CA PHE A 143 11.93 -10.41 -10.34
C PHE A 143 11.48 -11.86 -10.04
N THR A 144 12.27 -12.83 -10.42
CA THR A 144 11.94 -14.27 -10.32
C THR A 144 12.03 -14.82 -8.88
N GLY A 145 12.54 -14.04 -7.95
CA GLY A 145 12.67 -14.43 -6.55
C GLY A 145 11.40 -14.18 -5.72
N ASN A 146 11.58 -14.14 -4.42
CA ASN A 146 10.54 -13.80 -3.43
C ASN A 146 10.91 -12.57 -2.58
N ALA A 147 11.95 -11.86 -2.96
CA ALA A 147 12.43 -10.62 -2.36
C ALA A 147 13.19 -9.80 -3.40
N LEU A 148 13.32 -8.50 -3.16
CA LEU A 148 14.19 -7.64 -3.97
C LEU A 148 15.61 -8.17 -4.00
N SER A 149 16.24 -8.16 -5.18
CA SER A 149 17.65 -8.44 -5.32
C SER A 149 18.51 -7.40 -4.58
N SER A 150 19.78 -7.74 -4.32
CA SER A 150 20.72 -6.82 -3.67
C SER A 150 21.02 -5.56 -4.50
N ASP A 151 20.59 -5.52 -5.76
CA ASP A 151 20.75 -4.34 -6.63
C ASP A 151 19.81 -3.19 -6.27
N TRP A 152 18.77 -3.47 -5.47
CA TRP A 152 17.80 -2.48 -5.01
C TRP A 152 17.92 -2.20 -3.51
N ARG A 153 17.52 -1.00 -3.12
CA ARG A 153 17.29 -0.62 -1.73
C ARG A 153 16.05 0.28 -1.62
N HIS A 154 15.42 0.26 -0.47
CA HIS A 154 14.30 1.16 -0.19
C HIS A 154 14.78 2.55 0.25
N GLU A 155 14.04 3.56 -0.16
CA GLU A 155 14.02 4.86 0.48
C GLU A 155 12.79 4.95 1.38
N ILE A 156 13.00 5.28 2.65
CA ILE A 156 11.97 5.23 3.69
C ILE A 156 11.64 6.64 4.17
N GLY A 157 10.36 6.87 4.48
CA GLY A 157 9.92 8.11 5.09
C GLY A 157 9.13 9.01 4.14
N THR A 158 9.12 10.30 4.47
CA THR A 158 8.31 11.32 3.76
C THR A 158 9.15 12.29 2.95
N GLY A 159 10.48 12.14 2.97
CA GLY A 159 11.39 13.11 2.37
C GLY A 159 11.20 14.53 2.90
N ASN A 160 11.96 15.47 2.36
CA ASN A 160 11.75 16.89 2.65
C ASN A 160 10.55 17.39 1.82
N ASN A 161 9.59 18.07 2.48
CA ASN A 161 8.38 18.61 1.84
C ASN A 161 7.64 17.60 0.94
N GLY A 162 7.47 16.32 1.42
CA GLY A 162 6.86 15.27 0.60
C GLY A 162 7.67 15.06 -0.68
N TRP A 163 8.96 14.71 -0.54
CA TRP A 163 9.92 14.48 -1.63
C TRP A 163 10.06 15.64 -2.62
N GLY A 164 9.83 16.89 -2.14
CA GLY A 164 9.86 18.10 -2.95
C GLY A 164 8.55 18.44 -3.68
N ASN A 165 7.57 17.54 -3.65
CA ASN A 165 6.34 17.61 -4.45
C ASN A 165 5.06 17.71 -3.61
N ASN A 166 5.17 17.88 -2.28
CA ASN A 166 4.03 17.81 -1.35
C ASN A 166 3.27 16.48 -1.42
N GLU A 167 3.99 15.38 -1.67
CA GLU A 167 3.44 14.03 -1.67
C GLU A 167 2.91 13.65 -0.28
N LEU A 168 1.85 12.85 -0.23
CA LEU A 168 1.09 12.58 0.99
C LEU A 168 1.49 11.29 1.71
N GLN A 169 2.13 10.35 1.01
CA GLN A 169 2.47 9.03 1.56
C GLN A 169 3.71 9.04 2.46
N HIS A 170 3.80 8.03 3.28
CA HIS A 170 5.03 7.56 3.90
C HIS A 170 5.53 6.34 3.11
N TYR A 171 6.74 6.40 2.56
CA TYR A 171 7.34 5.25 1.88
C TYR A 171 7.89 4.24 2.90
N ARG A 172 7.60 2.96 2.66
CA ARG A 172 7.94 1.82 3.52
C ARG A 172 8.36 0.62 2.70
N ALA A 173 9.23 -0.22 3.28
CA ALA A 173 9.64 -1.48 2.64
C ALA A 173 8.47 -2.48 2.54
N GLU A 174 7.56 -2.48 3.51
CA GLU A 174 6.41 -3.40 3.56
C GLU A 174 5.35 -3.14 2.49
N ASN A 175 5.51 -2.07 1.72
CA ASN A 175 4.69 -1.77 0.55
C ASN A 175 5.29 -2.31 -0.76
N THR A 176 6.42 -3.03 -0.66
CA THR A 176 7.05 -3.74 -1.78
C THR A 176 6.93 -5.24 -1.56
N SER A 177 6.53 -5.97 -2.59
CA SER A 177 6.68 -7.43 -2.65
C SER A 177 7.33 -7.84 -3.98
N VAL A 178 7.98 -9.01 -3.96
CA VAL A 178 8.43 -9.72 -5.17
C VAL A 178 7.79 -11.10 -5.12
N GLU A 179 6.89 -11.35 -6.04
CA GLU A 179 6.11 -12.59 -6.07
C GLU A 179 5.59 -12.89 -7.47
N ASN A 180 5.54 -14.16 -7.82
CA ASN A 180 5.04 -14.64 -9.11
C ASN A 180 5.77 -14.01 -10.33
N GLY A 181 7.06 -13.69 -10.18
CA GLY A 181 7.87 -13.06 -11.24
C GLY A 181 7.61 -11.54 -11.39
N LEU A 182 7.06 -10.90 -10.38
CA LEU A 182 6.71 -9.48 -10.42
C LEU A 182 7.32 -8.74 -9.24
N LEU A 183 7.88 -7.57 -9.47
CA LEU A 183 8.01 -6.53 -8.47
C LEU A 183 6.67 -5.80 -8.33
N ILE A 184 6.13 -5.69 -7.12
CA ILE A 184 4.86 -5.02 -6.85
C ILE A 184 5.08 -3.91 -5.83
N ILE A 185 4.74 -2.68 -6.20
CA ILE A 185 4.67 -1.53 -5.30
C ILE A 185 3.20 -1.23 -5.02
N THR A 186 2.81 -1.31 -3.74
CA THR A 186 1.41 -1.14 -3.32
C THR A 186 1.23 0.19 -2.59
N ALA A 187 0.45 1.10 -3.17
CA ALA A 187 -0.06 2.29 -2.48
C ALA A 187 -1.30 1.92 -1.67
N LYS A 188 -1.33 2.28 -0.38
CA LYS A 188 -2.41 1.96 0.55
C LYS A 188 -2.93 3.22 1.22
N LYS A 189 -4.23 3.21 1.52
CA LYS A 189 -4.85 4.18 2.44
C LYS A 189 -4.83 3.58 3.84
N GLU A 190 -3.82 3.91 4.60
CA GLU A 190 -3.65 3.47 5.98
C GLU A 190 -2.87 4.53 6.76
N ASN A 191 -3.23 4.72 8.04
CA ASN A 191 -2.50 5.66 8.88
C ASN A 191 -1.18 5.05 9.34
N PHE A 192 -0.08 5.74 9.04
CA PHE A 192 1.25 5.35 9.47
C PHE A 192 2.12 6.59 9.70
N SER A 193 2.69 6.73 10.90
CA SER A 193 3.62 7.81 11.25
C SER A 193 3.09 9.22 10.92
N GLY A 194 1.77 9.45 11.15
CA GLY A 194 1.11 10.73 10.91
C GLY A 194 0.76 11.02 9.45
N ARG A 195 0.84 10.03 8.56
CA ARG A 195 0.39 10.10 7.18
C ARG A 195 -0.80 9.17 6.97
N ASP A 196 -1.72 9.54 6.09
CA ASP A 196 -2.93 8.76 5.78
C ASP A 196 -2.72 7.75 4.63
N TYR A 197 -1.52 7.75 4.03
CA TYR A 197 -1.16 6.87 2.94
C TYR A 197 0.23 6.29 3.16
N THR A 198 0.41 5.06 2.71
CA THR A 198 1.72 4.41 2.60
C THR A 198 1.95 3.94 1.18
N SER A 199 3.20 3.85 0.77
CA SER A 199 3.63 3.32 -0.52
C SER A 199 5.08 2.86 -0.43
N SER A 200 5.72 2.59 -1.57
CA SER A 200 7.15 2.30 -1.61
C SER A 200 7.88 3.05 -2.71
N ARG A 201 9.15 3.29 -2.44
CA ARG A 201 10.15 3.84 -3.36
C ARG A 201 11.41 3.02 -3.24
N ILE A 202 11.89 2.47 -4.35
CA ILE A 202 13.09 1.66 -4.44
C ILE A 202 14.06 2.26 -5.43
N ILE A 203 15.35 2.12 -5.16
CA ILE A 203 16.41 2.71 -5.97
C ILE A 203 17.59 1.76 -6.15
N THR A 204 18.35 1.96 -7.24
CA THR A 204 19.61 1.23 -7.49
C THR A 204 20.87 2.06 -7.17
N GLN A 205 20.73 3.25 -6.60
CA GLN A 205 21.85 4.14 -6.26
C GLN A 205 22.94 3.44 -5.43
N GLY A 206 24.21 3.61 -5.85
CA GLY A 206 25.37 3.01 -5.22
C GLY A 206 25.51 1.50 -5.45
N ARG A 207 24.64 0.91 -6.26
CA ARG A 207 24.63 -0.53 -6.60
C ARG A 207 24.67 -0.76 -8.09
N ARG A 208 23.77 -0.14 -8.85
CA ARG A 208 23.71 -0.18 -10.32
C ARG A 208 23.43 1.21 -10.87
N SER A 209 24.23 1.61 -11.83
CA SER A 209 24.02 2.79 -12.65
C SER A 209 24.51 2.54 -14.07
N PHE A 210 23.90 3.19 -15.05
CA PHE A 210 24.14 2.98 -16.47
C PHE A 210 24.38 4.30 -17.16
N LYS A 211 25.14 4.27 -18.22
CA LYS A 211 25.33 5.38 -19.15
C LYS A 211 25.02 4.85 -20.52
N TYR A 212 24.04 5.44 -21.19
CA TYR A 212 23.58 5.04 -22.53
C TYR A 212 23.00 3.63 -22.61
N GLY A 213 22.38 3.34 -23.71
CA GLY A 213 21.83 2.04 -24.03
C GLY A 213 20.34 2.09 -24.37
N ARG A 214 19.78 0.90 -24.60
CA ARG A 214 18.34 0.68 -24.61
C ARG A 214 17.93 0.16 -23.24
N ILE A 215 16.90 0.74 -22.67
CA ILE A 215 16.27 0.31 -21.41
C ILE A 215 14.85 -0.05 -21.74
N ASP A 216 14.44 -1.28 -21.41
CA ASP A 216 13.07 -1.76 -21.54
C ASP A 216 12.52 -2.09 -20.15
N ILE A 217 11.41 -1.48 -19.77
CA ILE A 217 10.69 -1.76 -18.52
C ILE A 217 9.27 -2.20 -18.87
N ARG A 218 8.94 -3.44 -18.53
CA ARG A 218 7.57 -3.95 -18.69
C ARG A 218 6.81 -3.80 -17.40
N ALA A 219 5.75 -3.00 -17.43
CA ALA A 219 4.99 -2.70 -16.24
C ALA A 219 3.50 -2.49 -16.52
N VAL A 220 2.70 -2.68 -15.47
CA VAL A 220 1.30 -2.25 -15.39
C VAL A 220 1.21 -1.14 -14.36
N MET A 221 0.49 -0.06 -14.68
CA MET A 221 0.36 1.11 -13.82
C MET A 221 -0.89 1.01 -12.94
N PRO A 222 -0.91 1.60 -11.74
CA PRO A 222 -2.15 1.79 -10.97
C PRO A 222 -3.09 2.77 -11.68
N GLU A 223 -4.30 2.95 -11.15
CA GLU A 223 -5.26 3.92 -11.67
C GLU A 223 -5.93 4.72 -10.55
N GLY A 224 -6.48 5.87 -10.89
CA GLY A 224 -7.29 6.68 -10.00
C GLY A 224 -6.66 8.01 -9.59
N GLN A 225 -7.54 8.97 -9.29
CA GLN A 225 -7.16 10.34 -8.94
C GLN A 225 -6.14 10.38 -7.80
N GLY A 226 -5.08 11.19 -8.00
CA GLY A 226 -4.04 11.43 -7.00
C GLY A 226 -2.99 10.33 -6.91
N LEU A 227 -2.95 9.34 -7.83
CA LEU A 227 -1.84 8.41 -7.94
C LEU A 227 -0.82 8.89 -8.94
N TRP A 228 0.46 8.68 -8.61
CA TRP A 228 1.59 9.11 -9.41
C TRP A 228 2.68 8.02 -9.41
N PRO A 229 2.50 6.97 -10.21
CA PRO A 229 3.56 6.00 -10.45
C PRO A 229 4.64 6.58 -11.35
N ALA A 230 5.89 6.22 -11.07
CA ALA A 230 7.05 6.65 -11.84
C ALA A 230 8.09 5.53 -11.96
N LEU A 231 8.63 5.39 -13.19
CA LEU A 231 9.77 4.58 -13.59
C LEU A 231 10.80 5.56 -14.16
N TRP A 232 11.84 5.90 -13.42
CA TRP A 232 12.69 7.02 -13.71
C TRP A 232 14.13 6.84 -13.25
N MET A 233 14.98 7.78 -13.56
CA MET A 233 16.41 7.72 -13.27
C MET A 233 16.93 9.11 -12.82
N LEU A 234 17.89 9.10 -11.89
CA LEU A 234 18.68 10.29 -11.51
C LEU A 234 20.16 10.05 -11.78
N GLY A 235 20.87 11.16 -12.07
CA GLY A 235 22.31 11.13 -12.21
C GLY A 235 23.01 10.63 -10.95
N ASP A 236 23.95 9.69 -11.13
CA ASP A 236 24.65 9.00 -10.02
C ASP A 236 25.53 9.96 -9.20
N ASN A 237 25.86 11.14 -9.76
CA ASN A 237 26.60 12.23 -9.11
C ASN A 237 25.71 13.14 -8.25
N ILE A 238 24.43 12.85 -8.03
CA ILE A 238 23.48 13.69 -7.27
C ILE A 238 24.03 14.09 -5.89
N GLY A 239 24.77 13.20 -5.23
CA GLY A 239 25.35 13.47 -3.91
C GLY A 239 26.36 14.62 -3.89
N SER A 240 26.98 14.93 -5.02
CA SER A 240 27.99 15.99 -5.17
C SER A 240 27.47 17.27 -5.80
N VAL A 241 26.55 17.16 -6.79
CA VAL A 241 26.09 18.33 -7.55
C VAL A 241 24.65 18.75 -7.19
N GLY A 242 23.87 17.86 -6.59
CA GLY A 242 22.46 18.10 -6.27
C GLY A 242 21.56 18.09 -7.49
N TRP A 243 20.24 18.14 -7.26
CA TRP A 243 19.23 18.30 -8.29
C TRP A 243 18.97 19.79 -8.58
N PRO A 244 18.76 20.27 -9.83
CA PRO A 244 18.63 19.45 -11.06
C PRO A 244 19.96 19.21 -11.81
N ARG A 245 21.11 19.61 -11.27
CA ARG A 245 22.44 19.48 -11.91
C ARG A 245 22.90 18.04 -12.15
N CYS A 246 22.34 17.09 -11.42
CA CYS A 246 22.62 15.67 -11.69
C CYS A 246 21.91 15.16 -12.96
N GLY A 247 20.91 15.89 -13.46
CA GLY A 247 20.00 15.42 -14.51
C GLY A 247 18.98 14.40 -13.99
N GLU A 248 17.82 14.32 -14.67
CA GLU A 248 16.75 13.38 -14.43
C GLU A 248 16.17 12.89 -15.75
N ILE A 249 15.89 11.60 -15.87
CA ILE A 249 15.26 10.98 -17.03
C ILE A 249 14.03 10.19 -16.56
N ASP A 250 12.84 10.71 -16.84
CA ASP A 250 11.59 10.01 -16.56
C ASP A 250 11.27 9.12 -17.75
N ILE A 251 11.43 7.81 -17.56
CA ILE A 251 11.14 6.82 -18.61
C ILE A 251 9.63 6.72 -18.78
N SER A 252 8.90 6.72 -17.67
CA SER A 252 7.44 6.77 -17.65
C SER A 252 6.94 7.35 -16.34
N GLU A 253 6.09 8.35 -16.45
CA GLU A 253 5.26 8.85 -15.37
C GLU A 253 3.80 8.84 -15.79
N MET A 254 2.91 8.66 -14.83
CA MET A 254 1.47 8.80 -15.04
C MET A 254 0.88 9.59 -13.87
N ILE A 255 -0.09 10.44 -14.14
CA ILE A 255 -0.98 10.97 -13.10
C ILE A 255 -2.36 10.35 -13.28
N GLY A 256 -2.90 9.73 -12.25
CA GLY A 256 -4.19 9.06 -12.36
C GLY A 256 -5.38 10.01 -12.27
N GLY A 257 -6.57 9.55 -12.74
CA GLY A 257 -7.89 10.08 -12.40
C GLY A 257 -8.61 10.74 -13.52
N GLN A 258 -8.31 11.53 -14.39
CA GLN A 258 -9.16 12.10 -15.44
C GLN A 258 -9.39 11.08 -16.58
N PRO A 259 -10.38 11.27 -17.46
CA PRO A 259 -10.71 10.27 -18.48
C PRO A 259 -9.55 9.83 -19.37
N THR A 260 -8.52 10.66 -19.50
CA THR A 260 -7.33 10.38 -20.31
C THR A 260 -6.08 10.09 -19.46
N ASN A 261 -6.05 10.49 -18.20
CA ASN A 261 -4.85 10.39 -17.36
C ASN A 261 -4.46 8.92 -17.10
N ASP A 262 -5.42 8.07 -16.74
CA ASP A 262 -5.17 6.62 -16.50
C ASP A 262 -4.72 5.86 -17.78
N ARG A 263 -4.62 6.52 -18.94
CA ARG A 263 -4.14 5.97 -20.21
C ARG A 263 -3.02 6.75 -20.87
N THR A 264 -2.44 7.72 -20.12
CA THR A 264 -1.38 8.61 -20.62
C THR A 264 -0.09 8.38 -19.85
N THR A 265 0.99 8.13 -20.57
CA THR A 265 2.35 8.12 -20.05
C THR A 265 3.09 9.37 -20.49
N HIS A 266 3.97 9.87 -19.62
CA HIS A 266 4.84 11.02 -19.86
C HIS A 266 6.28 10.56 -19.83
N GLY A 267 7.09 11.07 -20.78
CA GLY A 267 8.54 10.89 -20.80
C GLY A 267 9.21 12.27 -20.80
N THR A 268 10.05 12.54 -19.81
CA THR A 268 10.56 13.87 -19.51
C THR A 268 12.06 13.83 -19.22
N VAL A 269 12.73 14.95 -19.40
CA VAL A 269 14.07 15.21 -18.85
C VAL A 269 14.04 16.50 -18.04
N HIS A 270 14.82 16.52 -16.94
CA HIS A 270 15.03 17.71 -16.12
C HIS A 270 16.53 17.96 -15.96
N TRP A 271 16.97 19.24 -16.07
CA TRP A 271 18.39 19.59 -16.00
C TRP A 271 18.61 21.03 -15.51
N ASP A 272 19.85 21.35 -15.29
CA ASP A 272 20.30 22.73 -14.95
C ASP A 272 20.73 23.48 -16.24
N ASN A 273 19.87 24.34 -16.75
CA ASN A 273 20.21 25.18 -17.88
C ASN A 273 20.94 26.43 -17.41
N ASN A 274 22.26 26.32 -17.22
CA ASN A 274 23.13 27.42 -16.80
C ASN A 274 22.68 28.13 -15.50
N GLY A 275 22.36 27.34 -14.48
CA GLY A 275 21.92 27.82 -13.15
C GLY A 275 20.41 28.02 -13.04
N THR A 276 19.65 27.66 -14.06
CA THR A 276 18.18 27.72 -14.05
C THR A 276 17.59 26.37 -14.37
N TYR A 277 16.65 25.90 -13.51
CA TYR A 277 15.92 24.67 -13.77
C TYR A 277 15.23 24.71 -15.14
N ALA A 278 15.36 23.64 -15.89
CA ALA A 278 14.68 23.42 -17.15
C ALA A 278 14.14 21.99 -17.26
N SER A 279 13.10 21.80 -18.05
CA SER A 279 12.55 20.49 -18.37
C SER A 279 11.99 20.47 -19.79
N PHE A 280 11.96 19.29 -20.39
CA PHE A 280 11.30 19.05 -21.66
C PHE A 280 10.70 17.64 -21.65
N GLY A 281 9.42 17.54 -21.97
CA GLY A 281 8.71 16.26 -22.00
C GLY A 281 7.63 16.22 -23.07
N LYS A 282 7.23 15.01 -23.43
CA LYS A 282 6.03 14.71 -24.23
C LYS A 282 5.28 13.54 -23.60
N SER A 283 4.04 13.40 -24.00
CA SER A 283 3.19 12.30 -23.54
C SER A 283 2.69 11.45 -24.71
N TYR A 284 2.36 10.21 -24.38
CA TYR A 284 1.62 9.32 -25.26
C TYR A 284 0.32 8.91 -24.57
N THR A 285 -0.80 9.13 -25.24
CA THR A 285 -2.13 8.73 -24.75
C THR A 285 -2.66 7.59 -25.62
N LYS A 286 -2.95 6.44 -24.99
CA LYS A 286 -3.61 5.32 -25.69
C LYS A 286 -4.96 5.77 -26.25
N SER A 287 -5.32 5.27 -27.43
CA SER A 287 -6.63 5.55 -28.03
C SER A 287 -7.79 4.95 -27.21
N SER A 288 -7.56 3.83 -26.52
CA SER A 288 -8.57 3.13 -25.70
C SER A 288 -7.90 2.34 -24.58
N GLY A 289 -8.69 2.01 -23.54
CA GLY A 289 -8.23 1.25 -22.37
C GLY A 289 -7.29 2.05 -21.48
N LYS A 290 -7.00 1.52 -20.29
CA LYS A 290 -6.13 2.13 -19.29
C LYS A 290 -4.76 1.45 -19.28
N LEU A 291 -3.77 2.08 -18.64
CA LEU A 291 -2.45 1.50 -18.40
C LEU A 291 -2.47 0.42 -17.30
N SER A 292 -3.58 0.29 -16.59
CA SER A 292 -3.82 -0.73 -15.57
C SER A 292 -4.38 -2.05 -16.11
N GLU A 293 -4.87 -2.08 -17.36
CA GLU A 293 -5.62 -3.24 -17.91
C GLU A 293 -4.70 -4.34 -18.47
N GLN A 294 -3.47 -4.01 -18.80
CA GLN A 294 -2.47 -4.94 -19.30
C GLN A 294 -1.04 -4.41 -19.13
N PHE A 295 -0.05 -5.29 -19.24
CA PHE A 295 1.34 -4.88 -19.26
C PHE A 295 1.67 -4.09 -20.53
N HIS A 296 2.47 -3.05 -20.37
CA HIS A 296 3.06 -2.25 -21.43
C HIS A 296 4.57 -2.21 -21.27
N VAL A 297 5.29 -1.93 -22.35
CA VAL A 297 6.73 -1.71 -22.29
C VAL A 297 7.05 -0.23 -22.49
N TYR A 298 7.65 0.33 -21.47
CA TYR A 298 8.18 1.70 -21.46
C TYR A 298 9.67 1.63 -21.74
N SER A 299 10.10 2.21 -22.85
CA SER A 299 11.51 2.12 -23.26
C SER A 299 12.13 3.47 -23.50
N VAL A 300 13.43 3.57 -23.22
CA VAL A 300 14.28 4.64 -23.74
C VAL A 300 15.43 4.07 -24.53
N ILE A 301 15.78 4.74 -25.64
CA ILE A 301 17.05 4.52 -26.35
C ILE A 301 17.84 5.81 -26.14
N TRP A 302 18.93 5.68 -25.42
CA TRP A 302 19.76 6.79 -25.00
C TRP A 302 21.18 6.60 -25.51
N ASP A 303 21.71 7.60 -26.20
CA ASP A 303 23.08 7.67 -26.66
C ASP A 303 23.66 9.08 -26.44
N GLU A 304 24.88 9.33 -26.87
CA GLU A 304 25.58 10.60 -26.73
C GLU A 304 24.90 11.76 -27.44
N LYS A 305 23.94 11.50 -28.34
CA LYS A 305 23.26 12.52 -29.15
C LYS A 305 21.82 12.74 -28.81
N SER A 306 21.17 11.71 -28.23
CA SER A 306 19.72 11.79 -28.02
C SER A 306 19.22 10.82 -26.97
N ILE A 307 18.07 11.16 -26.38
CA ILE A 307 17.21 10.25 -25.64
C ILE A 307 15.89 10.17 -26.39
N LYS A 308 15.43 8.93 -26.65
CA LYS A 308 14.18 8.65 -27.37
C LYS A 308 13.30 7.76 -26.54
N TRP A 309 12.04 8.14 -26.33
CA TRP A 309 11.05 7.39 -25.56
C TRP A 309 10.11 6.62 -26.45
N TYR A 310 9.82 5.39 -26.05
CA TYR A 310 8.90 4.51 -26.75
C TYR A 310 7.87 3.95 -25.77
N PHE A 311 6.64 3.82 -26.24
CA PHE A 311 5.56 3.08 -25.58
C PHE A 311 5.15 1.94 -26.51
N ASP A 312 5.34 0.68 -26.07
CA ASP A 312 5.08 -0.52 -26.89
C ASP A 312 5.75 -0.40 -28.29
N ASP A 313 7.03 0.01 -28.32
CA ASP A 313 7.83 0.32 -29.52
C ASP A 313 7.33 1.50 -30.39
N ILE A 314 6.34 2.27 -29.94
CA ILE A 314 5.89 3.49 -30.62
C ILE A 314 6.73 4.67 -30.11
N LEU A 315 7.55 5.26 -30.96
CA LEU A 315 8.32 6.49 -30.64
C LEU A 315 7.38 7.66 -30.42
N TYR A 316 7.44 8.32 -29.25
CA TYR A 316 6.60 9.48 -28.97
C TYR A 316 7.35 10.74 -28.52
N ASN A 317 8.60 10.59 -28.02
CA ASN A 317 9.43 11.73 -27.63
C ASN A 317 10.88 11.54 -28.07
N THR A 318 11.55 12.63 -28.39
CA THR A 318 12.98 12.69 -28.69
C THR A 318 13.55 13.99 -28.18
N VAL A 319 14.67 13.90 -27.44
CA VAL A 319 15.47 15.01 -26.94
C VAL A 319 16.86 14.93 -27.57
N ASP A 320 17.32 16.01 -28.17
CA ASP A 320 18.72 16.18 -28.60
C ASP A 320 19.55 16.52 -27.34
N THR A 321 20.51 15.70 -27.01
CA THR A 321 21.40 15.87 -25.85
C THR A 321 22.79 16.40 -26.23
N THR A 322 22.99 16.84 -27.47
CA THR A 322 24.26 17.41 -27.94
C THR A 322 24.56 18.82 -27.44
N PRO A 323 23.58 19.71 -27.12
CA PRO A 323 23.88 21.01 -26.54
C PRO A 323 24.61 20.89 -25.20
N ALA A 324 25.63 21.75 -25.01
CA ALA A 324 26.43 21.74 -23.76
C ALA A 324 25.60 21.95 -22.49
N ALA A 325 24.46 22.60 -22.56
CA ALA A 325 23.54 22.80 -21.47
C ALA A 325 22.80 21.50 -21.02
N LEU A 326 22.96 20.40 -21.77
CA LEU A 326 22.42 19.07 -21.43
C LEU A 326 23.54 18.05 -21.15
N SER A 327 24.69 18.55 -20.66
CA SER A 327 25.85 17.71 -20.37
C SER A 327 25.60 16.68 -19.25
N GLU A 328 24.60 16.87 -18.40
CA GLU A 328 24.16 15.93 -17.38
C GLU A 328 23.78 14.57 -18.00
N PHE A 329 23.20 14.59 -19.20
CA PHE A 329 22.82 13.35 -19.90
C PHE A 329 24.01 12.63 -20.55
N GLN A 330 25.23 13.09 -20.33
CA GLN A 330 26.47 12.40 -20.66
C GLN A 330 27.09 11.69 -19.47
N GLU A 331 26.36 11.55 -18.34
CA GLU A 331 26.79 10.91 -17.11
C GLU A 331 26.07 9.57 -16.86
N ARG A 332 26.36 8.93 -15.73
CA ARG A 332 25.69 7.68 -15.33
C ARG A 332 24.44 7.99 -14.52
N PHE A 333 23.39 7.19 -14.71
CA PHE A 333 22.10 7.29 -14.01
C PHE A 333 21.73 5.99 -13.33
N PHE A 334 21.10 6.08 -12.16
CA PHE A 334 20.52 4.97 -11.42
C PHE A 334 18.98 5.00 -11.47
N PHE A 335 18.35 3.85 -11.32
CA PHE A 335 16.89 3.71 -11.36
C PHE A 335 16.23 4.10 -10.05
N ILE A 336 15.02 4.64 -10.17
CA ILE A 336 14.07 4.91 -9.10
C ILE A 336 12.69 4.46 -9.56
N PHE A 337 12.03 3.59 -8.77
CA PHE A 337 10.65 3.17 -9.01
C PHE A 337 9.82 3.47 -7.77
N ASN A 338 8.69 4.14 -7.95
CA ASN A 338 7.78 4.47 -6.86
C ASN A 338 6.34 4.65 -7.34
N VAL A 339 5.42 4.62 -6.39
CA VAL A 339 4.07 5.13 -6.56
C VAL A 339 3.87 6.22 -5.52
N ALA A 340 3.89 7.48 -5.93
CA ALA A 340 3.51 8.58 -5.08
C ALA A 340 1.98 8.66 -4.92
N VAL A 341 1.53 9.22 -3.80
CA VAL A 341 0.13 9.48 -3.53
C VAL A 341 -0.04 10.96 -3.22
N GLY A 342 -0.87 11.63 -3.99
CA GLY A 342 -0.97 13.08 -3.93
C GLY A 342 0.26 13.78 -4.49
N GLY A 343 0.28 15.09 -4.35
CA GLY A 343 1.39 15.92 -4.80
C GLY A 343 0.91 17.08 -5.67
N ASN A 344 1.86 17.93 -6.04
CA ASN A 344 1.58 19.17 -6.80
C ASN A 344 0.97 18.87 -8.18
N TRP A 345 1.40 17.79 -8.83
CA TRP A 345 0.97 17.48 -10.19
C TRP A 345 -0.32 16.62 -10.22
N PRO A 346 -0.40 15.46 -9.56
CA PRO A 346 -1.63 14.64 -9.61
C PRO A 346 -2.78 15.23 -8.78
N GLY A 347 -2.52 16.16 -7.86
CA GLY A 347 -3.46 16.56 -6.83
C GLY A 347 -3.69 15.45 -5.79
N SER A 348 -4.66 15.63 -4.90
CA SER A 348 -4.96 14.64 -3.86
C SER A 348 -5.91 13.55 -4.36
N PRO A 349 -5.82 12.32 -3.80
CA PRO A 349 -6.88 11.34 -3.92
C PRO A 349 -8.23 11.90 -3.49
N ASN A 350 -9.30 11.41 -4.09
CA ASN A 350 -10.68 11.80 -3.77
C ASN A 350 -11.56 10.57 -3.48
N THR A 351 -12.87 10.75 -3.40
CA THR A 351 -13.81 9.66 -3.08
C THR A 351 -13.90 8.57 -4.17
N SER A 352 -13.44 8.86 -5.39
CA SER A 352 -13.39 7.87 -6.48
C SER A 352 -12.09 7.05 -6.48
N THR A 353 -11.08 7.44 -5.70
CA THR A 353 -9.80 6.71 -5.63
C THR A 353 -9.95 5.47 -4.74
N VAL A 354 -9.85 4.31 -5.36
CA VAL A 354 -9.94 3.02 -4.66
C VAL A 354 -8.54 2.58 -4.24
N PHE A 355 -8.39 2.15 -2.99
CA PHE A 355 -7.15 1.57 -2.46
C PHE A 355 -7.39 0.12 -2.00
N PRO A 356 -6.36 -0.75 -2.01
CA PRO A 356 -5.00 -0.49 -2.47
C PRO A 356 -4.90 -0.39 -4.00
N GLN A 357 -3.87 0.34 -4.45
CA GLN A 357 -3.50 0.40 -5.87
C GLN A 357 -2.07 -0.11 -6.05
N ARG A 358 -1.78 -0.73 -7.19
CA ARG A 358 -0.52 -1.41 -7.41
C ARG A 358 0.12 -1.03 -8.75
N MET A 359 1.41 -0.74 -8.71
CA MET A 359 2.28 -0.81 -9.88
C MET A 359 2.99 -2.15 -9.84
N ALA A 360 2.94 -2.91 -10.94
CA ALA A 360 3.69 -4.15 -11.05
C ALA A 360 4.68 -4.07 -12.21
N VAL A 361 5.93 -4.47 -11.97
CA VAL A 361 6.99 -4.52 -12.96
C VAL A 361 7.37 -5.99 -13.18
N ASP A 362 7.29 -6.43 -14.43
CA ASP A 362 7.65 -7.79 -14.85
C ASP A 362 9.16 -7.92 -15.08
N TYR A 363 9.73 -6.95 -15.78
CA TYR A 363 11.17 -6.91 -15.98
C TYR A 363 11.70 -5.48 -16.19
N VAL A 364 13.00 -5.35 -15.91
CA VAL A 364 13.86 -4.25 -16.34
C VAL A 364 15.05 -4.85 -17.07
N ARG A 365 15.30 -4.42 -18.30
CA ARG A 365 16.42 -4.90 -19.13
C ARG A 365 17.21 -3.73 -19.66
N VAL A 366 18.52 -3.78 -19.51
CA VAL A 366 19.45 -2.75 -20.01
C VAL A 366 20.39 -3.38 -21.02
N PHE A 367 20.37 -2.83 -22.21
CA PHE A 367 21.20 -3.24 -23.34
C PHE A 367 22.14 -2.10 -23.71
N GLN A 368 23.42 -2.40 -23.92
CA GLN A 368 24.39 -1.44 -24.40
C GLN A 368 24.88 -1.82 -25.80
N ARG A 369 25.23 -0.81 -26.62
CA ARG A 369 25.79 -1.04 -27.96
C ARG A 369 27.12 -1.78 -27.85
N ASN A 370 27.35 -2.70 -28.78
CA ASN A 370 28.60 -3.44 -28.92
C ASN A 370 29.76 -2.55 -29.37
#